data_6401215285fb664aae495f28988abba5
#
_entry.id   6401215285fb664aae495f28988abba5
#
_cell.length_a   1.000
_cell.length_b   1.000
_cell.length_c   1.000
_cell.angle_alpha   90.00
_cell.angle_beta   90.00
_cell.angle_gamma   90.00
#
_symmetry.space_group_name_H-M   'P 1'
#
loop_
_entity.id
_entity.type
_entity.pdbx_description
1 polymer ?
#
loop_
_entity_poly.entity_id
_entity_poly.type
_entity_poly.pdbx_seq_one_letter_code
_entity_poly.pdbx_strand_id
1 'polypeptide(L)'
;MKLTLHTFLSLDGVMQGPGGPDEDRTGGFEQGGWVVPFVDDDFGAVVDTWFAETDEVLFGRTTYDMMYAFWSTVTDPDDTVAAKLNTRPKHVVSRTLRDPLWHNTSVIAGDVVAAVEQLKAKPGGELQVHGSCGLAHTLHDAGLIDEYRLIIFPVVLGSGKRLFRDGSVPGSLTLVSSTVSPTGAVALTLRPAGTVGVGDIEVVDGKEIIRQS
;
A
#
# COMPACT_ATOMS: atom_id res chain seq x y z
N MET A 1 -2.41 10.89 13.79
CA MET A 1 -2.68 10.73 12.35
C MET A 1 -3.21 9.33 12.07
N LYS A 2 -4.02 9.15 11.04
CA LYS A 2 -4.47 7.86 10.52
C LYS A 2 -3.37 7.28 9.62
N LEU A 3 -2.95 6.03 9.84
CA LEU A 3 -1.98 5.34 8.97
C LEU A 3 -2.72 4.59 7.88
N THR A 4 -2.47 4.96 6.63
CA THR A 4 -3.09 4.33 5.46
C THR A 4 -2.03 3.66 4.59
N LEU A 5 -2.28 2.42 4.18
CA LEU A 5 -1.41 1.67 3.27
C LEU A 5 -2.01 1.67 1.86
N HIS A 6 -1.24 2.19 0.91
CA HIS A 6 -1.61 2.27 -0.50
C HIS A 6 -0.72 1.36 -1.32
N THR A 7 -1.30 0.45 -2.10
CA THR A 7 -0.52 -0.40 -3.00
C THR A 7 -1.35 -0.97 -4.15
N PHE A 8 -0.65 -1.30 -5.22
CA PHE A 8 -1.16 -1.98 -6.40
C PHE A 8 -0.89 -3.48 -6.26
N LEU A 9 -1.88 -4.29 -6.57
CA LEU A 9 -1.81 -5.74 -6.44
C LEU A 9 -2.24 -6.42 -7.74
N SER A 10 -1.51 -7.44 -8.13
CA SER A 10 -2.03 -8.44 -9.06
C SER A 10 -3.13 -9.27 -8.38
N LEU A 11 -3.90 -10.02 -9.15
CA LEU A 11 -4.94 -10.90 -8.61
C LEU A 11 -4.38 -11.97 -7.65
N ASP A 12 -3.12 -12.38 -7.84
CA ASP A 12 -2.40 -13.29 -6.93
C ASP A 12 -1.60 -12.57 -5.84
N GLY A 13 -1.87 -11.27 -5.60
CA GLY A 13 -1.38 -10.49 -4.47
C GLY A 13 0.05 -9.95 -4.58
N VAL A 14 0.66 -10.01 -5.75
CA VAL A 14 2.01 -9.44 -5.99
C VAL A 14 1.91 -7.93 -6.11
N MET A 15 2.85 -7.22 -5.43
CA MET A 15 2.98 -5.77 -5.43
C MET A 15 4.32 -5.27 -5.98
N GLN A 16 5.17 -6.16 -6.47
CA GLN A 16 6.52 -5.85 -6.92
C GLN A 16 6.52 -5.17 -8.30
N GLY A 17 7.28 -4.08 -8.44
CA GLY A 17 7.61 -3.45 -9.72
C GLY A 17 6.42 -3.03 -10.60
N PRO A 18 5.36 -2.38 -10.08
CA PRO A 18 4.15 -2.12 -10.85
C PRO A 18 4.33 -1.07 -11.95
N GLY A 19 5.19 -0.06 -11.75
CA GLY A 19 5.23 1.14 -12.58
C GLY A 19 6.23 1.09 -13.76
N GLY A 20 7.23 0.23 -13.71
CA GLY A 20 8.22 0.17 -14.77
C GLY A 20 9.00 -1.13 -14.87
N PRO A 21 9.58 -1.45 -16.06
CA PRO A 21 10.24 -2.74 -16.29
C PRO A 21 11.50 -2.93 -15.43
N ASP A 22 12.13 -1.86 -15.01
CA ASP A 22 13.37 -1.87 -14.21
C ASP A 22 13.14 -1.43 -12.75
N GLU A 23 11.89 -1.22 -12.32
CA GLU A 23 11.55 -0.66 -11.01
C GLU A 23 12.04 -1.54 -9.85
N ASP A 24 11.82 -2.84 -9.90
CA ASP A 24 12.30 -3.80 -8.91
C ASP A 24 12.48 -5.19 -9.52
N ARG A 25 13.70 -5.50 -9.94
CA ARG A 25 14.10 -6.80 -10.49
C ARG A 25 14.66 -7.78 -9.44
N THR A 26 14.60 -7.44 -8.17
CA THR A 26 15.12 -8.33 -7.12
C THR A 26 14.41 -9.67 -7.13
N GLY A 27 15.16 -10.75 -6.81
CA GLY A 27 14.63 -12.11 -6.86
C GLY A 27 14.38 -12.66 -8.27
N GLY A 28 14.89 -12.00 -9.33
CA GLY A 28 14.69 -12.42 -10.72
C GLY A 28 13.31 -12.07 -11.27
N PHE A 29 12.65 -11.04 -10.72
CA PHE A 29 11.34 -10.59 -11.21
C PHE A 29 11.48 -9.89 -12.57
N GLU A 30 10.73 -10.37 -13.57
CA GLU A 30 10.81 -9.92 -14.96
C GLU A 30 9.55 -9.21 -15.47
N GLN A 31 8.46 -9.20 -14.70
CA GLN A 31 7.16 -8.64 -15.10
C GLN A 31 6.98 -7.17 -14.68
N GLY A 32 8.07 -6.41 -14.52
CA GLY A 32 7.98 -4.99 -14.15
C GLY A 32 7.13 -4.16 -15.11
N GLY A 33 6.39 -3.16 -14.59
CA GLY A 33 5.51 -2.30 -15.39
C GLY A 33 4.13 -2.90 -15.68
N TRP A 34 3.73 -3.95 -14.98
CA TRP A 34 2.49 -4.69 -15.22
C TRP A 34 1.21 -3.89 -14.96
N VAL A 35 1.27 -2.76 -14.24
CA VAL A 35 0.12 -1.87 -14.04
C VAL A 35 -0.14 -0.98 -15.27
N VAL A 36 0.90 -0.61 -16.00
CA VAL A 36 0.83 0.41 -17.07
C VAL A 36 -0.27 0.14 -18.11
N PRO A 37 -0.52 -1.09 -18.57
CA PRO A 37 -1.61 -1.37 -19.51
C PRO A 37 -3.02 -1.10 -18.98
N PHE A 38 -3.19 -0.93 -17.67
CA PHE A 38 -4.48 -0.72 -17.00
C PHE A 38 -4.70 0.73 -16.55
N VAL A 39 -3.74 1.62 -16.81
CA VAL A 39 -3.86 3.04 -16.44
C VAL A 39 -4.88 3.69 -17.36
N ASP A 40 -5.94 4.24 -16.75
CA ASP A 40 -6.99 5.02 -17.38
C ASP A 40 -7.35 6.25 -16.52
N ASP A 41 -8.27 7.07 -16.97
CA ASP A 41 -8.68 8.29 -16.26
C ASP A 41 -9.32 7.96 -14.90
N ASP A 42 -10.06 6.86 -14.77
CA ASP A 42 -10.68 6.43 -13.51
C ASP A 42 -9.62 5.99 -12.51
N PHE A 43 -8.59 5.27 -12.96
CA PHE A 43 -7.42 4.95 -12.14
C PHE A 43 -6.72 6.23 -11.65
N GLY A 44 -6.47 7.17 -12.55
CA GLY A 44 -5.87 8.47 -12.22
C GLY A 44 -6.68 9.20 -11.15
N ALA A 45 -7.99 9.32 -11.33
CA ALA A 45 -8.89 10.00 -10.38
C ALA A 45 -8.90 9.34 -8.98
N VAL A 46 -8.81 8.02 -8.89
CA VAL A 46 -8.68 7.31 -7.60
C VAL A 46 -7.37 7.66 -6.92
N VAL A 47 -6.25 7.61 -7.67
CA VAL A 47 -4.92 7.93 -7.14
C VAL A 47 -4.86 9.38 -6.68
N ASP A 48 -5.36 10.33 -7.46
CA ASP A 48 -5.43 11.75 -7.10
C ASP A 48 -6.24 11.99 -5.84
N THR A 49 -7.41 11.34 -5.73
CA THR A 49 -8.25 11.42 -4.53
C THR A 49 -7.50 10.94 -3.30
N TRP A 50 -6.76 9.84 -3.39
CA TRP A 50 -5.99 9.32 -2.28
C TRP A 50 -4.83 10.25 -1.90
N PHE A 51 -4.09 10.78 -2.89
CA PHE A 51 -3.00 11.70 -2.64
C PHE A 51 -3.46 13.07 -2.11
N ALA A 52 -4.65 13.53 -2.50
CA ALA A 52 -5.20 14.79 -1.99
C ALA A 52 -5.29 14.83 -0.45
N GLU A 53 -5.51 13.68 0.20
CA GLU A 53 -5.60 13.54 1.66
C GLU A 53 -4.24 13.41 2.38
N THR A 54 -3.12 13.37 1.64
CA THR A 54 -1.78 13.18 2.19
C THR A 54 -1.34 14.37 3.05
N ASP A 55 -1.04 14.12 4.32
CA ASP A 55 -0.35 15.07 5.20
C ASP A 55 1.14 14.74 5.34
N GLU A 56 1.47 13.48 5.61
CA GLU A 56 2.85 12.99 5.69
C GLU A 56 2.98 11.64 4.94
N VAL A 57 4.19 11.30 4.50
CA VAL A 57 4.45 10.06 3.75
C VAL A 57 5.49 9.21 4.46
N LEU A 58 5.31 7.90 4.46
CA LEU A 58 6.23 6.92 5.04
C LEU A 58 6.68 5.92 3.98
N PHE A 59 7.99 5.81 3.78
CA PHE A 59 8.62 4.93 2.80
C PHE A 59 9.60 3.95 3.44
N GLY A 60 9.73 2.77 2.85
CA GLY A 60 10.97 2.00 2.94
C GLY A 60 12.03 2.57 2.00
N ARG A 61 13.29 2.20 2.22
CA ARG A 61 14.43 2.80 1.50
C ARG A 61 14.33 2.63 -0.03
N THR A 62 14.08 1.44 -0.52
CA THR A 62 14.01 1.17 -1.97
C THR A 62 12.91 1.98 -2.66
N THR A 63 11.73 2.03 -2.03
CA THR A 63 10.61 2.82 -2.55
C THR A 63 10.91 4.32 -2.50
N TYR A 64 11.57 4.80 -1.45
CA TYR A 64 12.03 6.19 -1.39
C TYR A 64 12.96 6.53 -2.55
N ASP A 65 13.98 5.72 -2.80
CA ASP A 65 14.95 5.97 -3.86
C ASP A 65 14.28 6.00 -5.25
N MET A 66 13.38 5.05 -5.50
CA MET A 66 12.61 4.96 -6.76
C MET A 66 11.65 6.16 -6.91
N MET A 67 10.86 6.45 -5.89
CA MET A 67 9.91 7.58 -5.90
C MET A 67 10.63 8.91 -6.06
N TYR A 68 11.77 9.11 -5.38
CA TYR A 68 12.59 10.31 -5.53
C TYR A 68 13.10 10.45 -6.95
N ALA A 69 13.65 9.40 -7.55
CA ALA A 69 14.23 9.46 -8.90
C ALA A 69 13.21 9.90 -9.96
N PHE A 70 11.95 9.55 -9.78
CA PHE A 70 10.87 9.91 -10.70
C PHE A 70 10.18 11.22 -10.29
N TRP A 71 9.55 11.27 -9.12
CA TRP A 71 8.65 12.35 -8.73
C TRP A 71 9.35 13.67 -8.43
N SER A 72 10.64 13.66 -8.05
CA SER A 72 11.39 14.90 -7.86
C SER A 72 11.63 15.67 -9.17
N THR A 73 11.44 15.02 -10.33
CA THR A 73 11.60 15.62 -11.65
C THR A 73 10.28 16.09 -12.28
N VAL A 74 9.13 15.68 -11.72
CA VAL A 74 7.82 16.14 -12.18
C VAL A 74 7.56 17.54 -11.63
N THR A 75 7.42 18.51 -12.53
CA THR A 75 7.25 19.93 -12.21
C THR A 75 5.90 20.50 -12.65
N ASP A 76 4.99 19.65 -13.13
CA ASP A 76 3.63 20.05 -13.47
C ASP A 76 2.89 20.49 -12.20
N PRO A 77 2.42 21.75 -12.11
CA PRO A 77 1.75 22.28 -10.93
C PRO A 77 0.38 21.63 -10.70
N ASP A 78 -0.22 21.07 -11.75
CA ASP A 78 -1.54 20.43 -11.69
C ASP A 78 -1.45 18.93 -11.32
N ASP A 79 -0.25 18.34 -11.25
CA ASP A 79 -0.06 16.96 -10.81
C ASP A 79 -0.18 16.85 -9.29
N THR A 80 -1.29 16.28 -8.82
CA THR A 80 -1.60 16.11 -7.40
C THR A 80 -0.56 15.26 -6.67
N VAL A 81 -0.08 14.19 -7.30
CA VAL A 81 0.90 13.26 -6.72
C VAL A 81 2.23 13.96 -6.52
N ALA A 82 2.76 14.60 -7.56
CA ALA A 82 4.01 15.35 -7.50
C ALA A 82 3.93 16.49 -6.48
N ALA A 83 2.84 17.27 -6.48
CA ALA A 83 2.63 18.37 -5.55
C ALA A 83 2.71 17.90 -4.09
N LYS A 84 2.06 16.78 -3.76
CA LYS A 84 2.09 16.21 -2.40
C LYS A 84 3.45 15.62 -2.05
N LEU A 85 4.01 14.76 -2.91
CA LEU A 85 5.29 14.12 -2.66
C LEU A 85 6.44 15.13 -2.54
N ASN A 86 6.45 16.20 -3.33
CA ASN A 86 7.52 17.19 -3.30
C ASN A 86 7.40 18.19 -2.13
N THR A 87 6.22 18.37 -1.54
CA THR A 87 6.00 19.38 -0.50
C THR A 87 5.81 18.79 0.91
N ARG A 88 5.16 17.63 1.05
CA ARG A 88 4.82 17.06 2.35
C ARG A 88 6.02 16.44 3.07
N PRO A 89 6.01 16.38 4.41
CA PRO A 89 7.02 15.66 5.18
C PRO A 89 7.09 14.19 4.79
N LYS A 90 8.30 13.68 4.65
CA LYS A 90 8.59 12.29 4.32
C LYS A 90 9.41 11.63 5.43
N HIS A 91 9.06 10.40 5.76
CA HIS A 91 9.79 9.56 6.70
C HIS A 91 10.30 8.33 5.96
N VAL A 92 11.59 8.03 6.08
CA VAL A 92 12.22 6.91 5.40
C VAL A 92 12.79 5.92 6.40
N VAL A 93 12.26 4.71 6.39
CA VAL A 93 12.81 3.61 7.19
C VAL A 93 14.08 3.10 6.54
N SER A 94 15.22 3.42 7.14
CA SER A 94 16.54 3.01 6.64
C SER A 94 17.62 3.06 7.71
N ARG A 95 18.46 2.01 7.77
CA ARG A 95 19.66 1.99 8.63
C ARG A 95 20.88 2.59 7.95
N THR A 96 20.85 2.80 6.64
CA THR A 96 22.01 3.19 5.83
C THR A 96 21.89 4.56 5.20
N LEU A 97 20.68 5.11 5.00
CA LEU A 97 20.49 6.46 4.50
C LEU A 97 20.99 7.48 5.54
N ARG A 98 21.84 8.41 5.13
CA ARG A 98 22.37 9.49 6.00
C ARG A 98 21.83 10.85 5.58
N ASP A 99 22.02 11.22 4.34
CA ASP A 99 21.68 12.54 3.81
C ASP A 99 20.61 12.37 2.73
N PRO A 100 19.31 12.39 3.09
CA PRO A 100 18.23 12.26 2.12
C PRO A 100 18.20 13.47 1.19
N LEU A 101 18.17 13.24 -0.12
CA LEU A 101 18.19 14.30 -1.13
C LEU A 101 16.81 14.95 -1.32
N TRP A 102 15.74 14.22 -1.07
CA TRP A 102 14.39 14.76 -1.21
C TRP A 102 14.08 15.71 -0.06
N HIS A 103 13.61 16.90 -0.39
CA HIS A 103 13.27 17.93 0.59
C HIS A 103 12.26 17.43 1.64
N ASN A 104 12.29 17.95 2.86
CA ASN A 104 11.42 17.57 3.98
C ASN A 104 11.45 16.07 4.33
N THR A 105 12.62 15.42 4.21
CA THR A 105 12.78 14.00 4.54
C THR A 105 13.50 13.80 5.87
N SER A 106 12.96 12.95 6.72
CA SER A 106 13.58 12.44 7.95
C SER A 106 13.83 10.94 7.87
N VAL A 107 14.86 10.45 8.56
CA VAL A 107 15.25 9.03 8.54
C VAL A 107 14.88 8.35 9.86
N ILE A 108 14.17 7.22 9.77
CA ILE A 108 13.88 6.32 10.88
C ILE A 108 14.88 5.16 10.82
N ALA A 109 15.91 5.20 11.68
CA ALA A 109 16.99 4.21 11.69
C ALA A 109 16.84 3.15 12.79
N GLY A 110 15.93 3.36 13.75
CA GLY A 110 15.74 2.52 14.94
C GLY A 110 14.53 1.59 14.86
N ASP A 111 13.81 1.51 15.97
CA ASP A 111 12.56 0.76 16.08
C ASP A 111 11.47 1.41 15.23
N VAL A 112 11.07 0.71 14.19
CA VAL A 112 10.09 1.20 13.20
C VAL A 112 8.70 1.28 13.82
N VAL A 113 8.30 0.28 14.62
CA VAL A 113 6.98 0.20 15.24
C VAL A 113 6.80 1.37 16.21
N ALA A 114 7.74 1.57 17.15
CA ALA A 114 7.70 2.67 18.10
C ALA A 114 7.73 4.04 17.41
N ALA A 115 8.51 4.20 16.33
CA ALA A 115 8.57 5.46 15.60
C ALA A 115 7.24 5.76 14.89
N VAL A 116 6.60 4.77 14.29
CA VAL A 116 5.31 4.93 13.61
C VAL A 116 4.18 5.19 14.61
N GLU A 117 4.19 4.55 15.79
CA GLU A 117 3.25 4.88 16.88
C GLU A 117 3.37 6.35 17.29
N GLN A 118 4.60 6.87 17.42
CA GLN A 118 4.83 8.29 17.72
C GLN A 118 4.32 9.21 16.60
N LEU A 119 4.48 8.85 15.33
CA LEU A 119 3.92 9.61 14.21
C LEU A 119 2.40 9.60 14.24
N LYS A 120 1.78 8.43 14.47
CA LYS A 120 0.31 8.30 14.60
C LYS A 120 -0.25 9.14 15.75
N ALA A 121 0.48 9.28 16.87
CA ALA A 121 0.07 10.08 18.01
C ALA A 121 0.07 11.60 17.75
N LYS A 122 0.72 12.09 16.68
CA LYS A 122 0.70 13.51 16.31
C LYS A 122 -0.68 13.93 15.81
N PRO A 123 -1.07 15.21 16.01
CA PRO A 123 -2.24 15.76 15.31
C PRO A 123 -1.96 15.80 13.80
N GLY A 124 -3.02 15.66 13.00
CA GLY A 124 -2.96 15.66 11.53
C GLY A 124 -3.94 14.66 10.93
N GLY A 125 -4.05 14.66 9.62
CA GLY A 125 -4.90 13.74 8.84
C GLY A 125 -4.21 12.40 8.58
N GLU A 126 -3.67 12.21 7.37
CA GLU A 126 -3.13 10.92 6.95
C GLU A 126 -1.61 10.86 6.90
N LEU A 127 -1.05 9.81 7.49
CA LEU A 127 0.29 9.30 7.23
C LEU A 127 0.14 8.17 6.22
N GLN A 128 0.58 8.40 4.97
CA GLN A 128 0.40 7.45 3.89
C GLN A 128 1.66 6.62 3.65
N VAL A 129 1.49 5.29 3.55
CA VAL A 129 2.53 4.35 3.14
C VAL A 129 2.26 3.93 1.70
N HIS A 130 3.20 4.23 0.80
CA HIS A 130 3.10 3.82 -0.60
C HIS A 130 4.11 2.72 -0.89
N GLY A 131 3.60 1.52 -1.18
CA GLY A 131 4.44 0.37 -1.44
C GLY A 131 5.35 -0.01 -0.27
N SER A 132 6.61 -0.42 -0.54
CA SER A 132 7.58 -0.93 0.44
C SER A 132 7.12 -2.23 1.11
N CYS A 133 7.16 -3.32 0.38
CA CYS A 133 6.66 -4.63 0.82
C CYS A 133 7.11 -5.02 2.23
N GLY A 134 8.41 -4.91 2.55
CA GLY A 134 8.92 -5.22 3.88
C GLY A 134 8.39 -4.31 4.98
N LEU A 135 8.17 -3.02 4.68
CA LEU A 135 7.57 -2.08 5.62
C LEU A 135 6.09 -2.40 5.83
N ALA A 136 5.35 -2.68 4.75
CA ALA A 136 3.95 -3.09 4.82
C ALA A 136 3.76 -4.32 5.70
N HIS A 137 4.63 -5.34 5.58
CA HIS A 137 4.62 -6.51 6.47
C HIS A 137 4.82 -6.12 7.94
N THR A 138 5.82 -5.30 8.23
CA THR A 138 6.11 -4.86 9.61
C THR A 138 4.91 -4.13 10.22
N LEU A 139 4.28 -3.23 9.47
CA LEU A 139 3.16 -2.44 9.94
C LEU A 139 1.87 -3.27 10.08
N HIS A 140 1.65 -4.22 9.16
CA HIS A 140 0.53 -5.15 9.23
C HIS A 140 0.65 -6.08 10.44
N ASP A 141 1.81 -6.73 10.61
CA ASP A 141 2.06 -7.68 11.70
C ASP A 141 1.99 -6.98 13.08
N ALA A 142 2.31 -5.68 13.14
CA ALA A 142 2.17 -4.85 14.35
C ALA A 142 0.75 -4.27 14.57
N GLY A 143 -0.20 -4.51 13.66
CA GLY A 143 -1.56 -3.98 13.76
C GLY A 143 -1.65 -2.45 13.66
N LEU A 144 -0.69 -1.79 13.02
CA LEU A 144 -0.61 -0.32 12.97
C LEU A 144 -1.42 0.32 11.84
N ILE A 145 -1.81 -0.45 10.83
CA ILE A 145 -2.52 0.05 9.66
C ILE A 145 -3.99 0.24 10.00
N ASP A 146 -4.47 1.48 9.89
CA ASP A 146 -5.88 1.83 10.15
C ASP A 146 -6.76 1.61 8.92
N GLU A 147 -6.17 1.69 7.69
CA GLU A 147 -6.91 1.53 6.45
C GLU A 147 -5.98 1.04 5.32
N TYR A 148 -6.47 0.08 4.54
CA TYR A 148 -5.82 -0.40 3.32
C TYR A 148 -6.54 0.20 2.11
N ARG A 149 -5.80 0.84 1.22
CA ARG A 149 -6.25 1.33 -0.08
C ARG A 149 -5.53 0.55 -1.16
N LEU A 150 -6.22 -0.41 -1.72
CA LEU A 150 -5.65 -1.39 -2.64
C LEU A 150 -6.28 -1.22 -4.02
N ILE A 151 -5.47 -1.24 -5.08
CA ILE A 151 -6.00 -1.42 -6.43
C ILE A 151 -5.57 -2.80 -6.91
N ILE A 152 -6.54 -3.67 -7.16
CA ILE A 152 -6.33 -5.03 -7.63
C ILE A 152 -6.53 -5.05 -9.14
N PHE A 153 -5.51 -5.48 -9.86
CA PHE A 153 -5.52 -5.56 -11.32
C PHE A 153 -5.82 -6.99 -11.80
N PRO A 154 -6.52 -7.15 -12.93
CA PRO A 154 -6.93 -8.45 -13.46
C PRO A 154 -5.75 -9.18 -14.15
N VAL A 155 -4.64 -9.36 -13.44
CA VAL A 155 -3.42 -10.02 -13.91
C VAL A 155 -2.89 -10.99 -12.85
N VAL A 156 -2.35 -12.12 -13.28
CA VAL A 156 -1.66 -13.11 -12.45
C VAL A 156 -0.20 -13.13 -12.85
N LEU A 157 0.70 -12.87 -11.90
CA LEU A 157 2.15 -12.77 -12.15
C LEU A 157 2.90 -14.06 -11.77
N GLY A 158 2.32 -14.88 -10.88
CA GLY A 158 2.87 -16.17 -10.46
C GLY A 158 4.02 -16.08 -9.45
N SER A 159 4.90 -15.08 -9.59
CA SER A 159 6.05 -14.85 -8.71
C SER A 159 6.15 -13.36 -8.34
N GLY A 160 6.92 -13.04 -7.28
CA GLY A 160 7.15 -11.67 -6.82
C GLY A 160 6.81 -11.47 -5.34
N LYS A 161 7.09 -10.26 -4.85
CA LYS A 161 6.79 -9.85 -3.47
C LYS A 161 5.29 -9.62 -3.31
N ARG A 162 4.67 -10.31 -2.34
CA ARG A 162 3.24 -10.21 -2.04
C ARG A 162 2.97 -9.35 -0.82
N LEU A 163 1.83 -8.65 -0.82
CA LEU A 163 1.39 -7.85 0.32
C LEU A 163 1.15 -8.76 1.55
N PHE A 164 0.41 -9.83 1.38
CA PHE A 164 0.20 -10.84 2.42
C PHE A 164 1.02 -12.08 2.06
N ARG A 165 1.98 -12.39 2.91
CA ARG A 165 2.90 -13.51 2.74
C ARG A 165 2.50 -14.67 3.66
N ASP A 166 3.06 -15.84 3.41
CA ASP A 166 2.95 -16.97 4.35
C ASP A 166 3.46 -16.53 5.74
N GLY A 167 2.65 -16.78 6.77
CA GLY A 167 2.93 -16.38 8.14
C GLY A 167 2.56 -14.93 8.50
N SER A 168 1.90 -14.16 7.62
CA SER A 168 1.28 -12.88 8.00
C SER A 168 0.26 -13.09 9.12
N VAL A 169 0.14 -12.12 10.01
CA VAL A 169 -0.87 -12.15 11.09
C VAL A 169 -2.27 -12.19 10.47
N PRO A 170 -3.09 -13.19 10.77
CA PRO A 170 -4.43 -13.28 10.20
C PRO A 170 -5.36 -12.23 10.81
N GLY A 171 -6.27 -11.70 10.00
CA GLY A 171 -7.27 -10.73 10.44
C GLY A 171 -8.40 -10.59 9.44
N SER A 172 -9.55 -10.14 9.91
CA SER A 172 -10.68 -9.76 9.07
C SER A 172 -10.56 -8.31 8.64
N LEU A 173 -11.07 -8.01 7.44
CA LEU A 173 -11.17 -6.65 6.91
C LEU A 173 -12.63 -6.36 6.55
N THR A 174 -13.11 -5.16 6.85
CA THR A 174 -14.41 -4.67 6.40
C THR A 174 -14.22 -3.78 5.18
N LEU A 175 -14.99 -4.03 4.14
CA LEU A 175 -15.06 -3.17 2.95
C LEU A 175 -15.75 -1.85 3.31
N VAL A 176 -15.07 -0.74 3.06
CA VAL A 176 -15.60 0.63 3.22
C VAL A 176 -16.15 1.13 1.90
N SER A 177 -15.37 0.97 0.82
CA SER A 177 -15.79 1.35 -0.54
C SER A 177 -15.05 0.54 -1.59
N SER A 178 -15.65 0.45 -2.78
CA SER A 178 -15.01 -0.12 -3.96
C SER A 178 -15.42 0.62 -5.22
N THR A 179 -14.50 0.68 -6.19
CA THR A 179 -14.72 1.23 -7.53
C THR A 179 -14.08 0.32 -8.55
N VAL A 180 -14.74 0.10 -9.67
CA VAL A 180 -14.22 -0.71 -10.78
C VAL A 180 -13.98 0.21 -11.96
N SER A 181 -12.76 0.20 -12.51
CA SER A 181 -12.43 0.94 -13.73
C SER A 181 -12.83 0.18 -14.99
N PRO A 182 -12.98 0.85 -16.13
CA PRO A 182 -13.25 0.21 -17.43
C PRO A 182 -12.21 -0.85 -17.83
N THR A 183 -10.98 -0.70 -17.40
CA THR A 183 -9.89 -1.68 -17.63
C THR A 183 -9.99 -2.92 -16.74
N GLY A 184 -10.96 -2.97 -15.82
CA GLY A 184 -11.19 -4.08 -14.90
C GLY A 184 -10.36 -4.03 -13.62
N ALA A 185 -9.62 -2.96 -13.37
CA ALA A 185 -8.96 -2.73 -12.09
C ALA A 185 -10.02 -2.41 -11.00
N VAL A 186 -9.83 -2.95 -9.79
CA VAL A 186 -10.75 -2.79 -8.67
C VAL A 186 -10.05 -2.05 -7.54
N ALA A 187 -10.44 -0.82 -7.27
CA ALA A 187 -9.98 -0.05 -6.12
C ALA A 187 -10.83 -0.41 -4.89
N LEU A 188 -10.16 -0.72 -3.78
CA LEU A 188 -10.77 -1.11 -2.52
C LEU A 188 -10.26 -0.23 -1.39
N THR A 189 -11.16 0.24 -0.54
CA THR A 189 -10.84 0.78 0.78
C THR A 189 -11.32 -0.19 1.84
N LEU A 190 -10.41 -0.68 2.68
CA LEU A 190 -10.67 -1.71 3.67
C LEU A 190 -10.16 -1.29 5.05
N ARG A 191 -10.86 -1.66 6.13
CA ARG A 191 -10.41 -1.41 7.50
C ARG A 191 -10.28 -2.71 8.28
N PRO A 192 -9.28 -2.82 9.18
CA PRO A 192 -9.21 -3.95 10.12
C PRO A 192 -10.52 -4.13 10.89
N ALA A 193 -10.97 -5.38 10.99
CA ALA A 193 -12.23 -5.76 11.63
C ALA A 193 -12.04 -6.85 12.71
N GLY A 194 -10.81 -6.98 13.23
CA GLY A 194 -10.48 -7.93 14.29
C GLY A 194 -10.07 -9.30 13.76
N THR A 195 -10.37 -10.34 14.52
CA THR A 195 -9.97 -11.72 14.21
C THR A 195 -10.78 -12.32 13.05
N VAL A 196 -10.21 -13.33 12.41
CA VAL A 196 -10.93 -14.09 11.36
C VAL A 196 -12.09 -14.84 12.00
N GLY A 197 -13.31 -14.53 11.53
CA GLY A 197 -14.49 -15.32 11.86
C GLY A 197 -14.43 -16.68 11.17
N VAL A 198 -14.89 -17.72 11.84
CA VAL A 198 -14.98 -19.07 11.28
C VAL A 198 -16.45 -19.55 11.38
N GLY A 199 -16.80 -20.54 10.62
CA GLY A 199 -18.15 -21.11 10.62
C GLY A 199 -18.12 -22.58 10.23
N ASP A 200 -19.26 -23.21 10.35
CA ASP A 200 -19.47 -24.60 9.95
C ASP A 200 -20.72 -24.72 9.08
N ILE A 201 -20.74 -25.72 8.20
CA ILE A 201 -21.86 -26.04 7.36
C ILE A 201 -22.18 -27.52 7.62
N GLU A 202 -23.35 -27.79 8.20
CA GLU A 202 -23.82 -29.15 8.51
C GLU A 202 -25.15 -29.47 7.81
N VAL A 203 -25.39 -30.74 7.62
CA VAL A 203 -26.70 -31.23 7.12
C VAL A 203 -27.50 -31.80 8.29
N VAL A 204 -28.63 -31.17 8.59
CA VAL A 204 -29.60 -31.66 9.61
C VAL A 204 -30.93 -31.91 8.94
N ASP A 205 -31.44 -33.09 9.07
CA ASP A 205 -32.71 -33.52 8.46
C ASP A 205 -32.79 -33.27 6.94
N GLY A 206 -31.68 -33.50 6.24
CA GLY A 206 -31.55 -33.28 4.79
C GLY A 206 -31.49 -31.82 4.34
N LYS A 207 -31.33 -30.87 5.27
CA LYS A 207 -31.19 -29.43 4.99
C LYS A 207 -29.82 -28.93 5.40
N GLU A 208 -29.26 -28.06 4.56
CA GLU A 208 -28.05 -27.33 4.88
C GLU A 208 -28.31 -26.28 5.98
N ILE A 209 -27.50 -26.31 7.02
CA ILE A 209 -27.51 -25.32 8.11
C ILE A 209 -26.14 -24.66 8.22
N ILE A 210 -26.09 -23.33 8.10
CA ILE A 210 -24.89 -22.52 8.25
C ILE A 210 -24.83 -21.99 9.68
N ARG A 211 -23.74 -22.30 10.38
CA ARG A 211 -23.43 -21.77 11.71
C ARG A 211 -22.24 -20.82 11.61
N GLN A 212 -22.44 -19.58 12.02
CA GLN A 212 -21.40 -18.55 12.13
C GLN A 212 -21.06 -18.37 13.61
N SER A 213 -19.77 -18.38 13.94
CA SER A 213 -19.24 -18.12 15.28
C SER A 213 -18.84 -16.66 15.46
#